data_ef968f12bdd32d53ff9970e715e73611
#
_entry.id   ef968f12bdd32d53ff9970e715e73611
#
_cell.length_a   1.000
_cell.length_b   1.000
_cell.length_c   1.000
_cell.angle_alpha   90.00
_cell.angle_beta   90.00
_cell.angle_gamma   90.00
#
_symmetry.space_group_name_H-M   'P 1'
#
loop_
_entity.id
_entity.type
_entity.pdbx_description
1 polymer ?
#
loop_
_entity_poly.entity_id
_entity_poly.type
_entity_poly.pdbx_seq_one_letter_code
_entity_poly.pdbx_strand_id
1 'polypeptide(L)'
;MKRKMVLFLVAAMMTAATIGGSQMTFAQEVEGTSYEAKNYQDAAVYIYTAADLAAYSDGEMRENYVLMNDIDLSAYAGGIYGINVYGSFNGNGHIIYGIQGENALFGNNYGTISNLTVEGDMQINSSSFRNVAGIAEYNIGVIEDCVNRVNMNSYGVNIRMAGITAYNDGSIYRCKNEGTLSGKASELAGVTALNGGANIVDCENSGDISFKTTDCHAYVGGIVGNETRSSSGSQFTIENCKNTGNIHADTGNVGSTIGGIIGEAARKGDDSTSIIRNCTNAGNISGNGEVGGVIGYINHGQTYRLNGEEIISNSDNFQIEGCGNSGTITTIKSAGGVSSWAGGVFGKVNIIKNGTVYIKDCGNSGSIYSENGNSDTNIDVLGGIGATLDNMGNAYGVAESYIYVESCYNRGYVDSSVNYYSDQIAGTYGGNIAVTKCDYTGNRFKTDADGTVHAFYPDGTPIINQFIFDGFFTYYIQADGTAMKDNLTYHPDGTHIICFDDKGHEVFMDFYYCSKVGYTCYFDSLGYIYKDQITFVGNKTYYLNGNGKMENSGWFQFANGLDYGYANSDGTLKTNQFSYDAWGRVVFYHWNGMVARGLITDGVYYYNMDTTDGHYLGSFPVN
;
A
#
# COMPACT_ATOMS: atom_id res chain seq x y z
N MET A 1 28.72 -3.59 -30.20
CA MET A 1 27.33 -3.68 -30.69
C MET A 1 26.47 -2.78 -29.83
N LYS A 2 25.82 -1.80 -30.41
CA LYS A 2 25.09 -0.75 -29.70
C LYS A 2 23.78 -1.36 -29.12
N ARG A 3 23.65 -1.42 -27.79
CA ARG A 3 22.40 -1.73 -27.12
C ARG A 3 21.45 -0.55 -27.29
N LYS A 4 20.30 -0.76 -27.90
CA LYS A 4 19.18 0.18 -27.85
C LYS A 4 18.50 0.00 -26.50
N MET A 5 18.77 0.91 -25.60
CA MET A 5 17.97 1.12 -24.40
C MET A 5 16.66 1.75 -24.84
N VAL A 6 15.56 1.07 -24.59
CA VAL A 6 14.21 1.65 -24.73
C VAL A 6 13.96 2.46 -23.47
N LEU A 7 14.16 3.75 -23.59
CA LEU A 7 13.84 4.72 -22.55
C LEU A 7 12.33 4.99 -22.61
N PHE A 8 11.56 4.50 -21.66
CA PHE A 8 10.23 5.03 -21.42
C PHE A 8 10.38 6.33 -20.65
N LEU A 9 10.38 7.43 -21.40
CA LEU A 9 10.28 8.78 -20.86
C LEU A 9 8.82 9.00 -20.45
N VAL A 10 8.52 8.91 -19.16
CA VAL A 10 7.32 9.55 -18.61
C VAL A 10 7.70 11.01 -18.40
N ALA A 11 7.45 11.83 -19.42
CA ALA A 11 7.58 13.27 -19.32
C ALA A 11 6.39 13.80 -18.51
N ALA A 12 6.60 14.08 -17.23
CA ALA A 12 5.74 14.97 -16.48
C ALA A 12 5.91 16.37 -17.07
N MET A 13 5.02 16.78 -17.96
CA MET A 13 4.89 18.18 -18.37
C MET A 13 4.26 18.97 -17.22
N MET A 14 5.09 19.64 -16.44
CA MET A 14 4.64 20.80 -15.68
C MET A 14 4.45 21.97 -16.67
N THR A 15 3.23 22.15 -17.14
CA THR A 15 2.80 23.44 -17.69
C THR A 15 2.21 24.26 -16.57
N ALA A 16 2.98 25.23 -16.10
CA ALA A 16 2.44 26.33 -15.32
C ALA A 16 1.50 27.15 -16.22
N ALA A 17 0.21 27.02 -16.02
CA ALA A 17 -0.80 27.93 -16.54
C ALA A 17 -1.45 28.65 -15.38
N THR A 18 -1.00 29.88 -15.14
CA THR A 18 -1.74 30.87 -14.39
C THR A 18 -2.99 31.26 -15.17
N ILE A 19 -4.16 30.82 -14.76
CA ILE A 19 -5.44 31.44 -15.11
C ILE A 19 -6.36 31.37 -13.90
N GLY A 20 -7.00 32.48 -13.64
CA GLY A 20 -7.77 32.85 -12.48
C GLY A 20 -8.93 31.92 -12.10
N GLY A 21 -9.31 32.09 -10.85
CA GLY A 21 -10.30 31.39 -10.06
C GLY A 21 -11.51 30.83 -10.79
N SER A 22 -11.73 29.56 -10.55
CA SER A 22 -13.04 28.93 -10.39
C SER A 22 -12.86 27.64 -9.64
N GLN A 23 -13.41 27.55 -8.44
CA GLN A 23 -13.55 26.34 -7.66
C GLN A 23 -14.43 25.36 -8.46
N MET A 24 -13.90 24.17 -8.78
CA MET A 24 -14.75 23.05 -9.19
C MET A 24 -15.28 22.36 -7.93
N THR A 25 -16.50 22.68 -7.59
CA THR A 25 -17.32 21.91 -6.65
C THR A 25 -17.83 20.67 -7.38
N PHE A 26 -17.36 19.50 -7.02
CA PHE A 26 -18.08 18.27 -7.30
C PHE A 26 -19.05 18.02 -6.13
N ALA A 27 -20.26 18.55 -6.27
CA ALA A 27 -21.38 18.14 -5.45
C ALA A 27 -22.13 17.06 -6.22
N GLN A 28 -22.09 15.82 -5.74
CA GLN A 28 -23.05 14.81 -6.13
C GLN A 28 -24.19 14.86 -5.12
N GLU A 29 -25.38 15.24 -5.59
CA GLU A 29 -26.60 15.23 -4.78
C GLU A 29 -26.91 13.80 -4.33
N VAL A 30 -26.82 13.58 -3.03
CA VAL A 30 -27.51 12.49 -2.36
C VAL A 30 -28.82 13.08 -1.85
N GLU A 31 -29.95 12.66 -2.40
CA GLU A 31 -31.27 13.03 -1.88
C GLU A 31 -31.40 12.57 -0.41
N GLY A 32 -31.54 13.55 0.48
CA GLY A 32 -32.01 13.34 1.83
C GLY A 32 -31.05 13.70 2.98
N THR A 33 -30.44 14.85 2.96
CA THR A 33 -30.15 15.78 4.05
C THR A 33 -29.16 16.81 3.55
N SER A 34 -29.63 18.03 3.31
CA SER A 34 -28.76 19.17 3.01
C SER A 34 -27.98 19.54 4.28
N TYR A 35 -26.74 19.11 4.39
CA TYR A 35 -25.79 19.76 5.27
C TYR A 35 -25.25 20.99 4.52
N GLU A 36 -25.66 22.18 4.96
CA GLU A 36 -25.01 23.41 4.53
C GLU A 36 -23.53 23.33 4.92
N ALA A 37 -22.65 23.27 3.92
CA ALA A 37 -21.22 23.45 4.12
C ALA A 37 -21.01 24.89 4.57
N LYS A 38 -20.94 25.13 5.87
CA LYS A 38 -20.45 26.39 6.43
C LYS A 38 -18.96 26.47 6.09
N ASN A 39 -18.60 27.52 5.33
CA ASN A 39 -17.22 27.94 5.15
C ASN A 39 -16.63 28.31 6.53
N TYR A 40 -15.96 27.37 7.18
CA TYR A 40 -15.11 27.66 8.32
C TYR A 40 -13.70 28.02 7.80
N GLN A 41 -13.52 29.26 7.36
CA GLN A 41 -12.23 29.93 7.38
C GLN A 41 -12.02 30.42 8.79
N ASP A 42 -11.52 29.59 9.72
CA ASP A 42 -11.25 30.11 11.06
C ASP A 42 -10.17 29.32 11.79
N ALA A 43 -9.59 29.98 12.77
CA ALA A 43 -8.41 29.66 13.53
C ALA A 43 -8.26 28.16 13.86
N ALA A 44 -7.11 27.59 13.49
CA ALA A 44 -6.77 26.21 13.83
C ALA A 44 -6.79 26.00 15.35
N VAL A 45 -7.36 24.90 15.79
CA VAL A 45 -7.28 24.43 17.18
C VAL A 45 -6.01 23.59 17.33
N TYR A 46 -5.14 23.98 18.21
CA TYR A 46 -3.85 23.32 18.41
C TYR A 46 -3.93 22.31 19.54
N ILE A 47 -3.46 21.09 19.28
CA ILE A 47 -3.37 19.96 20.22
C ILE A 47 -1.91 19.79 20.64
N TYR A 48 -1.61 20.01 21.91
CA TYR A 48 -0.26 19.95 22.46
C TYR A 48 -0.01 18.74 23.34
N THR A 49 -1.06 18.17 23.95
CA THR A 49 -0.95 17.15 24.99
C THR A 49 -1.99 16.03 24.82
N ALA A 50 -1.73 14.88 25.44
CA ALA A 50 -2.71 13.79 25.49
C ALA A 50 -4.03 14.21 26.17
N ALA A 51 -4.00 15.16 27.10
CA ALA A 51 -5.21 15.67 27.75
C ALA A 51 -6.06 16.52 26.78
N ASP A 52 -5.43 17.28 25.88
CA ASP A 52 -6.16 18.02 24.85
C ASP A 52 -6.88 17.07 23.90
N LEU A 53 -6.21 15.97 23.51
CA LEU A 53 -6.79 14.94 22.64
C LEU A 53 -7.91 14.15 23.37
N ALA A 54 -7.69 13.83 24.65
CA ALA A 54 -8.64 13.10 25.49
C ALA A 54 -9.98 13.83 25.68
N ALA A 55 -9.98 15.16 25.59
CA ALA A 55 -11.20 15.98 25.66
C ALA A 55 -12.19 15.65 24.52
N TYR A 56 -11.74 15.01 23.44
CA TYR A 56 -12.54 14.63 22.29
C TYR A 56 -12.82 13.11 22.24
N SER A 57 -12.35 12.32 23.21
CA SER A 57 -12.61 10.88 23.24
C SER A 57 -14.11 10.59 23.22
N ASP A 58 -14.56 9.71 22.31
CA ASP A 58 -15.97 9.42 22.02
C ASP A 58 -16.79 10.70 21.70
N GLY A 59 -16.12 11.69 21.12
CA GLY A 59 -16.66 13.03 20.82
C GLY A 59 -16.46 13.42 19.36
N GLU A 60 -16.57 14.74 19.10
CA GLU A 60 -16.56 15.29 17.74
C GLU A 60 -15.52 16.41 17.58
N MET A 61 -14.75 16.35 16.51
CA MET A 61 -13.84 17.37 16.03
C MET A 61 -14.47 18.07 14.81
N ARG A 62 -15.03 19.27 14.99
CA ARG A 62 -15.77 19.98 13.94
C ARG A 62 -14.97 21.07 13.25
N GLU A 63 -13.83 21.48 13.82
CA GLU A 63 -12.96 22.55 13.34
C GLU A 63 -11.70 21.96 12.67
N ASN A 64 -10.70 22.81 12.41
CA ASN A 64 -9.41 22.38 11.90
C ASN A 64 -8.44 22.21 13.08
N TYR A 65 -7.99 20.98 13.31
CA TYR A 65 -7.09 20.62 14.40
C TYR A 65 -5.69 20.36 13.87
N VAL A 66 -4.69 20.85 14.59
CA VAL A 66 -3.28 20.66 14.25
C VAL A 66 -2.54 20.11 15.46
N LEU A 67 -1.89 18.96 15.28
CA LEU A 67 -1.02 18.39 16.30
C LEU A 67 0.30 19.17 16.35
N MET A 68 0.75 19.51 17.56
CA MET A 68 1.91 20.39 17.75
C MET A 68 3.10 19.68 18.39
N ASN A 69 2.89 18.49 18.95
CA ASN A 69 3.92 17.65 19.57
C ASN A 69 3.58 16.19 19.31
N ASP A 70 4.57 15.31 19.48
CA ASP A 70 4.32 13.90 19.66
C ASP A 70 3.54 13.66 20.94
N ILE A 71 2.54 12.75 20.90
CA ILE A 71 1.62 12.52 22.01
C ILE A 71 1.76 11.08 22.50
N ASP A 72 2.03 10.94 23.81
CA ASP A 72 2.07 9.65 24.51
C ASP A 72 0.71 9.32 25.14
N LEU A 73 0.08 8.25 24.68
CA LEU A 73 -1.19 7.74 25.20
C LEU A 73 -1.02 6.57 26.19
N SER A 74 0.20 6.16 26.52
CA SER A 74 0.47 4.98 27.36
C SER A 74 -0.16 5.06 28.75
N ALA A 75 -0.38 6.27 29.29
CA ALA A 75 -1.03 6.48 30.58
C ALA A 75 -2.56 6.35 30.55
N TYR A 76 -3.18 6.30 29.36
CA TYR A 76 -4.62 6.19 29.21
C TYR A 76 -5.03 4.72 29.08
N ALA A 77 -5.20 4.05 30.23
CA ALA A 77 -5.66 2.66 30.26
C ALA A 77 -7.07 2.54 29.63
N GLY A 78 -7.19 1.77 28.55
CA GLY A 78 -8.42 1.68 27.77
C GLY A 78 -8.42 2.56 26.51
N GLY A 79 -7.41 3.40 26.34
CA GLY A 79 -7.18 4.23 25.14
C GLY A 79 -7.99 5.54 25.11
N ILE A 80 -7.60 6.42 24.21
CA ILE A 80 -8.42 7.51 23.68
C ILE A 80 -8.96 7.01 22.36
N TYR A 81 -10.26 7.05 22.12
CA TYR A 81 -10.89 6.38 20.99
C TYR A 81 -12.17 7.08 20.51
N GLY A 82 -12.67 6.67 19.34
CA GLY A 82 -14.00 7.02 18.87
C GLY A 82 -14.17 8.49 18.49
N ILE A 83 -13.09 9.21 18.27
CA ILE A 83 -13.13 10.62 17.88
C ILE A 83 -13.70 10.73 16.46
N ASN A 84 -14.83 11.45 16.30
CA ASN A 84 -15.43 11.69 14.99
C ASN A 84 -14.90 13.00 14.39
N VAL A 85 -14.33 12.95 13.18
CA VAL A 85 -13.76 14.11 12.50
C VAL A 85 -14.71 14.62 11.43
N TYR A 86 -15.24 15.83 11.61
CA TYR A 86 -16.09 16.53 10.64
C TYR A 86 -15.33 17.66 9.92
N GLY A 87 -14.37 18.28 10.57
CA GLY A 87 -13.45 19.25 10.00
C GLY A 87 -12.18 18.61 9.48
N SER A 88 -11.03 19.03 9.97
CA SER A 88 -9.75 18.40 9.64
C SER A 88 -8.92 18.08 10.88
N PHE A 89 -8.16 17.00 10.82
CA PHE A 89 -7.10 16.69 11.78
C PHE A 89 -5.79 16.53 11.03
N ASN A 90 -4.89 17.48 11.21
CA ASN A 90 -3.54 17.45 10.64
C ASN A 90 -2.55 17.03 11.72
N GLY A 91 -1.97 15.84 11.59
CA GLY A 91 -0.92 15.34 12.46
C GLY A 91 0.39 16.13 12.37
N ASN A 92 0.55 16.98 11.33
CA ASN A 92 1.70 17.89 11.15
C ASN A 92 3.05 17.15 11.23
N GLY A 93 3.07 15.87 10.84
CA GLY A 93 4.24 14.99 10.88
C GLY A 93 4.59 14.45 12.27
N HIS A 94 3.76 14.70 13.29
CA HIS A 94 3.93 14.17 14.64
C HIS A 94 3.39 12.75 14.79
N ILE A 95 3.79 12.11 15.87
CA ILE A 95 3.44 10.73 16.22
C ILE A 95 2.49 10.73 17.41
N ILE A 96 1.39 9.98 17.32
CA ILE A 96 0.58 9.58 18.47
C ILE A 96 0.93 8.14 18.79
N TYR A 97 1.60 7.90 19.92
CA TYR A 97 2.09 6.60 20.31
C TYR A 97 1.48 6.10 21.63
N GLY A 98 1.67 4.81 21.92
CA GLY A 98 1.05 4.16 23.07
C GLY A 98 -0.44 3.88 22.87
N ILE A 99 -0.90 3.75 21.61
CA ILE A 99 -2.26 3.34 21.29
C ILE A 99 -2.48 1.91 21.78
N GLN A 100 -3.57 1.70 22.50
CA GLN A 100 -3.93 0.42 23.12
C GLN A 100 -5.45 0.29 23.21
N GLY A 101 -5.93 -0.89 23.58
CA GLY A 101 -7.35 -1.17 23.68
C GLY A 101 -7.90 -1.90 22.46
N GLU A 102 -9.16 -1.66 22.12
CA GLU A 102 -9.87 -2.40 21.07
C GLU A 102 -10.47 -1.50 19.97
N ASN A 103 -10.39 -0.19 20.11
CA ASN A 103 -11.00 0.78 19.19
C ASN A 103 -9.91 1.65 18.55
N ALA A 104 -10.15 2.08 17.33
CA ALA A 104 -9.30 3.06 16.67
C ALA A 104 -9.34 4.42 17.39
N LEU A 105 -8.29 5.22 17.20
CA LEU A 105 -8.24 6.59 17.68
C LEU A 105 -9.42 7.40 17.15
N PHE A 106 -9.65 7.32 15.83
CA PHE A 106 -10.79 7.97 15.19
C PHE A 106 -11.90 6.96 14.91
N GLY A 107 -13.14 7.33 15.26
CA GLY A 107 -14.35 6.56 14.94
C GLY A 107 -14.74 6.78 13.48
N ASN A 108 -15.48 7.85 13.18
CA ASN A 108 -15.88 8.21 11.83
C ASN A 108 -15.10 9.43 11.34
N ASN A 109 -14.52 9.32 10.15
CA ASN A 109 -13.95 10.45 9.44
C ASN A 109 -14.90 10.91 8.33
N TYR A 110 -15.53 12.07 8.52
CA TYR A 110 -16.34 12.76 7.52
C TYR A 110 -15.57 13.89 6.82
N GLY A 111 -14.43 14.30 7.41
CA GLY A 111 -13.59 15.38 6.94
C GLY A 111 -12.26 14.91 6.40
N THR A 112 -11.16 15.43 6.91
CA THR A 112 -9.81 15.06 6.47
C THR A 112 -8.91 14.72 7.66
N ILE A 113 -8.25 13.56 7.60
CA ILE A 113 -7.16 13.19 8.51
C ILE A 113 -5.88 13.13 7.67
N SER A 114 -4.85 13.88 8.07
CA SER A 114 -3.63 13.97 7.27
C SER A 114 -2.34 14.08 8.08
N ASN A 115 -1.21 13.71 7.46
CA ASN A 115 0.15 13.88 7.99
C ASN A 115 0.33 13.32 9.42
N LEU A 116 -0.25 12.17 9.72
CA LEU A 116 -0.27 11.57 11.05
C LEU A 116 0.45 10.21 11.05
N THR A 117 1.30 9.99 12.05
CA THR A 117 1.79 8.64 12.38
C THR A 117 1.13 8.17 13.67
N VAL A 118 0.65 6.93 13.68
CA VAL A 118 0.11 6.27 14.88
C VAL A 118 0.93 5.02 15.21
N GLU A 119 1.15 4.77 16.53
CA GLU A 119 1.99 3.67 16.99
C GLU A 119 1.44 3.05 18.29
N GLY A 120 1.52 1.73 18.42
CA GLY A 120 1.06 1.02 19.62
C GLY A 120 0.76 -0.45 19.39
N ASP A 121 0.04 -1.05 20.35
CA ASP A 121 -0.33 -2.46 20.32
C ASP A 121 -1.78 -2.64 20.78
N MET A 122 -2.63 -3.20 19.92
CA MET A 122 -4.05 -3.43 20.19
C MET A 122 -4.35 -4.92 20.31
N GLN A 123 -5.11 -5.30 21.33
CA GLN A 123 -5.58 -6.67 21.55
C GLN A 123 -7.12 -6.68 21.51
N ILE A 124 -7.70 -7.25 20.46
CA ILE A 124 -9.12 -7.23 20.20
C ILE A 124 -9.76 -8.53 20.66
N ASN A 125 -10.50 -8.50 21.76
CA ASN A 125 -11.10 -9.68 22.41
C ASN A 125 -12.61 -9.81 22.15
N SER A 126 -13.20 -8.97 21.30
CA SER A 126 -14.63 -8.96 21.06
C SER A 126 -15.09 -10.19 20.28
N SER A 127 -16.21 -10.78 20.68
CA SER A 127 -16.91 -11.82 19.91
C SER A 127 -18.05 -11.25 19.03
N SER A 128 -18.40 -9.97 19.20
CA SER A 128 -19.39 -9.28 18.38
C SER A 128 -18.73 -8.61 17.18
N PHE A 129 -19.55 -8.30 16.16
CA PHE A 129 -19.08 -7.58 14.99
C PHE A 129 -18.47 -6.23 15.37
N ARG A 130 -17.27 -5.95 14.85
CA ARG A 130 -16.53 -4.70 15.04
C ARG A 130 -15.71 -4.31 13.83
N ASN A 131 -15.59 -2.99 13.65
CA ASN A 131 -14.58 -2.40 12.81
C ASN A 131 -13.41 -1.95 13.68
N VAL A 132 -12.19 -2.31 13.31
CA VAL A 132 -10.97 -1.99 14.04
C VAL A 132 -9.91 -1.54 13.05
N ALA A 133 -9.25 -0.43 13.35
CA ALA A 133 -8.19 0.07 12.49
C ALA A 133 -7.13 0.82 13.30
N GLY A 134 -5.97 1.01 12.70
CA GLY A 134 -4.92 1.83 13.32
C GLY A 134 -5.30 3.32 13.35
N ILE A 135 -5.98 3.83 12.32
CA ILE A 135 -6.33 5.26 12.23
C ILE A 135 -7.83 5.48 12.45
N ALA A 136 -8.72 5.03 11.57
CA ALA A 136 -10.15 5.29 11.68
C ALA A 136 -11.00 4.04 11.45
N GLU A 137 -12.07 3.87 12.23
CA GLU A 137 -12.99 2.73 12.02
C GLU A 137 -13.76 2.85 10.72
N TYR A 138 -14.24 4.07 10.39
CA TYR A 138 -14.96 4.41 9.16
C TYR A 138 -14.38 5.64 8.50
N ASN A 139 -14.09 5.56 7.21
CA ASN A 139 -13.72 6.70 6.40
C ASN A 139 -14.80 7.01 5.36
N ILE A 140 -15.38 8.21 5.45
CA ILE A 140 -16.35 8.76 4.48
C ILE A 140 -15.75 9.99 3.81
N GLY A 141 -14.73 10.60 4.43
CA GLY A 141 -13.98 11.75 3.95
C GLY A 141 -12.66 11.36 3.27
N VAL A 142 -11.58 12.00 3.69
CA VAL A 142 -10.23 11.78 3.13
C VAL A 142 -9.26 11.38 4.25
N ILE A 143 -8.44 10.35 4.00
CA ILE A 143 -7.26 10.04 4.82
C ILE A 143 -6.04 10.11 3.89
N GLU A 144 -5.06 10.95 4.21
CA GLU A 144 -3.90 11.13 3.36
C GLU A 144 -2.59 11.33 4.13
N ASP A 145 -1.47 10.90 3.53
CA ASP A 145 -0.13 11.06 4.09
C ASP A 145 -0.01 10.52 5.54
N CYS A 146 -0.73 9.43 5.86
CA CYS A 146 -0.75 8.85 7.18
C CYS A 146 0.01 7.52 7.24
N VAL A 147 0.64 7.26 8.39
CA VAL A 147 1.38 6.01 8.65
C VAL A 147 0.81 5.30 9.87
N ASN A 148 0.47 4.03 9.71
CA ASN A 148 0.12 3.15 10.81
C ASN A 148 1.32 2.27 11.21
N ARG A 149 1.69 2.30 12.49
CA ARG A 149 2.63 1.40 13.16
C ARG A 149 2.00 0.68 14.35
N VAL A 150 0.67 0.67 14.40
CA VAL A 150 -0.05 -0.07 15.45
C VAL A 150 -0.08 -1.54 15.05
N ASN A 151 0.44 -2.41 15.92
CA ASN A 151 0.27 -3.84 15.79
C ASN A 151 -1.09 -4.24 16.33
N MET A 152 -1.82 -5.07 15.60
CA MET A 152 -3.16 -5.51 16.00
C MET A 152 -3.26 -7.02 16.01
N ASN A 153 -3.83 -7.56 17.10
CA ASN A 153 -4.11 -8.98 17.21
C ASN A 153 -5.56 -9.21 17.64
N SER A 154 -6.32 -9.97 16.85
CA SER A 154 -7.73 -10.24 17.09
C SER A 154 -8.00 -11.70 17.43
N TYR A 155 -8.90 -11.91 18.41
CA TYR A 155 -9.40 -13.23 18.79
C TYR A 155 -10.83 -13.51 18.29
N GLY A 156 -11.51 -12.51 17.73
CA GLY A 156 -12.89 -12.59 17.25
C GLY A 156 -13.03 -12.82 15.75
N VAL A 157 -13.96 -13.69 15.33
CA VAL A 157 -14.18 -14.01 13.91
C VAL A 157 -14.99 -12.97 13.14
N ASN A 158 -15.80 -12.15 13.82
CA ASN A 158 -16.64 -11.11 13.20
C ASN A 158 -15.97 -9.74 13.23
N ILE A 159 -14.71 -9.67 12.89
CA ILE A 159 -13.91 -8.45 12.93
C ILE A 159 -13.52 -8.03 11.52
N ARG A 160 -13.68 -6.74 11.21
CA ARG A 160 -13.00 -6.06 10.11
C ARG A 160 -11.78 -5.36 10.67
N MET A 161 -10.61 -5.74 10.22
CA MET A 161 -9.36 -5.19 10.77
C MET A 161 -8.44 -4.68 9.66
N ALA A 162 -7.98 -3.44 9.80
CA ALA A 162 -7.07 -2.86 8.81
C ALA A 162 -6.07 -1.87 9.42
N GLY A 163 -4.95 -1.67 8.73
CA GLY A 163 -3.93 -0.71 9.18
C GLY A 163 -4.45 0.73 9.17
N ILE A 164 -5.17 1.16 8.13
CA ILE A 164 -5.60 2.55 7.96
C ILE A 164 -7.08 2.72 8.34
N THR A 165 -7.98 2.03 7.68
CA THR A 165 -9.42 2.11 8.03
C THR A 165 -10.13 0.78 7.82
N ALA A 166 -11.02 0.41 8.73
CA ALA A 166 -11.74 -0.86 8.61
C ALA A 166 -12.81 -0.82 7.51
N TYR A 167 -13.48 0.31 7.34
CA TYR A 167 -14.49 0.52 6.30
C TYR A 167 -14.25 1.84 5.56
N ASN A 168 -14.16 1.81 4.24
CA ASN A 168 -13.85 2.96 3.41
C ASN A 168 -14.94 3.23 2.38
N ASP A 169 -15.66 4.35 2.52
CA ASP A 169 -16.55 4.96 1.51
C ASP A 169 -15.99 6.30 1.01
N GLY A 170 -14.86 6.75 1.57
CA GLY A 170 -14.14 7.96 1.20
C GLY A 170 -12.88 7.67 0.40
N SER A 171 -11.94 8.61 0.35
CA SER A 171 -10.68 8.42 -0.39
C SER A 171 -9.49 8.23 0.54
N ILE A 172 -8.52 7.42 0.09
CA ILE A 172 -7.26 7.17 0.82
C ILE A 172 -6.10 7.44 -0.14
N TYR A 173 -5.18 8.32 0.27
CA TYR A 173 -4.04 8.72 -0.56
C TYR A 173 -2.73 8.64 0.21
N ARG A 174 -1.68 8.08 -0.38
CA ARG A 174 -0.30 8.09 0.14
C ARG A 174 -0.19 7.62 1.60
N CYS A 175 -1.03 6.66 1.98
CA CYS A 175 -1.01 6.09 3.32
C CYS A 175 -0.19 4.80 3.35
N LYS A 176 0.45 4.56 4.49
CA LYS A 176 1.31 3.39 4.70
C LYS A 176 0.91 2.62 5.94
N ASN A 177 0.80 1.29 5.81
CA ASN A 177 0.76 0.38 6.94
C ASN A 177 2.13 -0.28 7.15
N GLU A 178 2.72 -0.07 8.32
CA GLU A 178 3.95 -0.72 8.79
C GLU A 178 3.68 -1.65 9.98
N GLY A 179 2.48 -1.55 10.58
CA GLY A 179 2.06 -2.39 11.72
C GLY A 179 1.65 -3.79 11.27
N THR A 180 1.91 -4.77 12.12
CA THR A 180 1.50 -6.17 11.89
C THR A 180 0.03 -6.39 12.23
N LEU A 181 -0.65 -7.18 11.41
CA LEU A 181 -2.04 -7.56 11.61
C LEU A 181 -2.13 -9.08 11.80
N SER A 182 -2.70 -9.53 12.93
CA SER A 182 -2.70 -10.95 13.25
C SER A 182 -4.00 -11.42 13.93
N GLY A 183 -4.20 -12.73 13.92
CA GLY A 183 -5.29 -13.37 14.65
C GLY A 183 -6.47 -13.77 13.78
N LYS A 184 -7.72 -13.58 14.27
CA LYS A 184 -8.96 -13.94 13.58
C LYS A 184 -9.70 -12.70 13.10
N ALA A 185 -10.25 -12.74 11.90
CA ALA A 185 -11.07 -11.66 11.34
C ALA A 185 -11.92 -12.21 10.18
N SER A 186 -12.98 -11.53 9.76
CA SER A 186 -13.70 -11.84 8.53
C SER A 186 -13.11 -11.12 7.32
N GLU A 187 -12.60 -9.91 7.55
CA GLU A 187 -11.96 -9.09 6.53
C GLU A 187 -10.69 -8.45 7.12
N LEU A 188 -9.57 -8.59 6.40
CA LEU A 188 -8.26 -8.21 6.90
C LEU A 188 -7.42 -7.57 5.80
N ALA A 189 -6.87 -6.38 6.06
CA ALA A 189 -6.00 -5.75 5.08
C ALA A 189 -5.03 -4.71 5.64
N GLY A 190 -3.93 -4.47 4.92
CA GLY A 190 -2.98 -3.44 5.31
C GLY A 190 -3.57 -2.03 5.27
N VAL A 191 -4.42 -1.70 4.28
CA VAL A 191 -4.99 -0.34 4.13
C VAL A 191 -6.46 -0.32 4.52
N THR A 192 -7.34 -1.07 3.85
CA THR A 192 -8.76 -1.12 4.23
C THR A 192 -9.33 -2.53 4.18
N ALA A 193 -10.04 -2.93 5.23
CA ALA A 193 -10.63 -4.27 5.29
C ALA A 193 -11.80 -4.38 4.31
N LEU A 194 -12.68 -3.37 4.25
CA LEU A 194 -13.78 -3.28 3.31
C LEU A 194 -13.75 -1.95 2.57
N ASN A 195 -13.69 -1.99 1.24
CA ASN A 195 -13.82 -0.81 0.38
C ASN A 195 -15.22 -0.76 -0.23
N GLY A 196 -15.93 0.32 0.00
CA GLY A 196 -17.29 0.56 -0.50
C GLY A 196 -17.35 1.14 -1.93
N GLY A 197 -16.25 1.12 -2.68
CA GLY A 197 -16.17 1.67 -4.03
C GLY A 197 -15.55 3.07 -4.08
N ALA A 198 -14.55 3.29 -3.25
CA ALA A 198 -13.83 4.55 -3.13
C ALA A 198 -12.38 4.44 -3.64
N ASN A 199 -11.74 5.59 -3.92
CA ASN A 199 -10.40 5.63 -4.48
C ASN A 199 -9.32 5.34 -3.43
N ILE A 200 -8.33 4.53 -3.81
CA ILE A 200 -7.15 4.21 -3.01
C ILE A 200 -5.93 4.37 -3.92
N VAL A 201 -5.09 5.36 -3.66
CA VAL A 201 -4.01 5.73 -4.57
C VAL A 201 -2.70 5.93 -3.80
N ASP A 202 -1.59 5.44 -4.38
CA ASP A 202 -0.24 5.58 -3.85
C ASP A 202 -0.09 5.03 -2.41
N CYS A 203 -0.82 3.97 -2.06
CA CYS A 203 -0.81 3.39 -0.72
C CYS A 203 0.11 2.15 -0.64
N GLU A 204 0.70 1.94 0.53
CA GLU A 204 1.63 0.84 0.76
C GLU A 204 1.27 0.02 2.00
N ASN A 205 1.45 -1.30 1.91
CA ASN A 205 1.53 -2.19 3.06
C ASN A 205 2.91 -2.83 3.12
N SER A 206 3.61 -2.64 4.23
CA SER A 206 4.86 -3.33 4.54
C SER A 206 4.77 -4.18 5.82
N GLY A 207 3.67 -4.07 6.56
CA GLY A 207 3.41 -4.90 7.72
C GLY A 207 2.94 -6.31 7.32
N ASP A 208 3.41 -7.32 8.04
CA ASP A 208 2.97 -8.69 7.82
C ASP A 208 1.51 -8.89 8.26
N ILE A 209 0.78 -9.71 7.50
CA ILE A 209 -0.60 -10.08 7.77
C ILE A 209 -0.65 -11.60 8.04
N SER A 210 -1.06 -11.99 9.25
CA SER A 210 -1.14 -13.39 9.63
C SER A 210 -2.51 -13.73 10.21
N PHE A 211 -3.22 -14.59 9.50
CA PHE A 211 -4.56 -15.01 9.85
C PHE A 211 -4.62 -16.52 10.09
N LYS A 212 -5.30 -16.92 11.17
CA LYS A 212 -5.53 -18.34 11.44
C LYS A 212 -6.89 -18.58 12.08
N THR A 213 -7.75 -19.35 11.42
CA THR A 213 -9.04 -19.79 11.95
C THR A 213 -9.49 -21.10 11.30
N THR A 214 -10.43 -21.79 11.94
CA THR A 214 -11.14 -22.93 11.33
C THR A 214 -12.63 -22.64 11.20
N ASP A 215 -13.07 -21.45 11.57
CA ASP A 215 -14.46 -21.15 11.88
C ASP A 215 -15.16 -20.30 10.82
N CYS A 216 -14.41 -19.56 9.99
CA CYS A 216 -15.00 -18.68 9.00
C CYS A 216 -14.13 -18.55 7.75
N HIS A 217 -14.77 -18.23 6.62
CA HIS A 217 -14.10 -17.71 5.43
C HIS A 217 -13.55 -16.30 5.72
N ALA A 218 -12.39 -15.98 5.16
CA ALA A 218 -11.77 -14.69 5.33
C ALA A 218 -11.42 -14.05 3.98
N TYR A 219 -11.51 -12.73 3.95
CA TYR A 219 -11.06 -11.88 2.86
C TYR A 219 -9.78 -11.17 3.28
N VAL A 220 -8.66 -11.50 2.66
CA VAL A 220 -7.34 -11.02 3.08
C VAL A 220 -6.63 -10.35 1.92
N GLY A 221 -6.25 -9.09 2.09
CA GLY A 221 -5.53 -8.33 1.08
C GLY A 221 -4.38 -7.50 1.64
N GLY A 222 -3.31 -7.35 0.88
CA GLY A 222 -2.23 -6.44 1.26
C GLY A 222 -2.73 -4.98 1.37
N ILE A 223 -3.63 -4.58 0.48
CA ILE A 223 -4.22 -3.24 0.44
C ILE A 223 -5.70 -3.27 0.78
N VAL A 224 -6.49 -4.11 0.14
CA VAL A 224 -7.95 -4.21 0.33
C VAL A 224 -8.33 -5.65 0.65
N GLY A 225 -9.05 -5.88 1.74
CA GLY A 225 -9.57 -7.21 2.09
C GLY A 225 -10.72 -7.61 1.16
N ASN A 226 -11.76 -6.80 1.14
CA ASN A 226 -12.95 -7.03 0.34
C ASN A 226 -13.40 -5.73 -0.33
N GLU A 227 -13.69 -5.81 -1.61
CA GLU A 227 -14.27 -4.71 -2.38
C GLU A 227 -15.68 -5.13 -2.80
N THR A 228 -16.73 -4.55 -2.20
CA THR A 228 -18.07 -5.12 -2.31
C THR A 228 -19.14 -4.21 -2.88
N ARG A 229 -18.92 -2.91 -2.99
CA ARG A 229 -20.03 -2.01 -3.30
C ARG A 229 -19.63 -0.82 -4.15
N SER A 230 -20.53 -0.47 -5.06
CA SER A 230 -20.63 0.87 -5.60
C SER A 230 -22.10 1.21 -5.83
N SER A 231 -22.43 2.48 -5.85
CA SER A 231 -23.66 2.96 -6.44
C SER A 231 -23.64 2.68 -7.95
N SER A 232 -24.83 2.44 -8.54
CA SER A 232 -24.97 2.25 -9.98
C SER A 232 -24.25 3.35 -10.78
N GLY A 233 -23.50 2.96 -11.83
CA GLY A 233 -22.76 3.89 -12.70
C GLY A 233 -21.51 4.51 -12.09
N SER A 234 -21.06 4.10 -10.90
CA SER A 234 -19.85 4.64 -10.29
C SER A 234 -18.57 4.04 -10.85
N GLN A 235 -17.51 4.83 -10.85
CA GLN A 235 -16.15 4.40 -11.14
C GLN A 235 -15.28 4.68 -9.93
N PHE A 236 -14.42 3.72 -9.56
CA PHE A 236 -13.37 3.95 -8.58
C PHE A 236 -12.05 3.34 -9.05
N THR A 237 -10.98 3.79 -8.41
CA THR A 237 -9.63 3.42 -8.82
C THR A 237 -8.80 2.97 -7.62
N ILE A 238 -8.14 1.82 -7.76
CA ILE A 238 -7.04 1.39 -6.89
C ILE A 238 -5.77 1.45 -7.74
N GLU A 239 -4.89 2.39 -7.43
CA GLU A 239 -3.79 2.74 -8.31
C GLU A 239 -2.47 2.93 -7.57
N ASN A 240 -1.37 2.48 -8.21
CA ASN A 240 0.00 2.63 -7.70
C ASN A 240 0.20 2.09 -6.27
N CYS A 241 -0.62 1.10 -5.87
CA CYS A 241 -0.53 0.54 -4.53
C CYS A 241 0.48 -0.62 -4.49
N LYS A 242 1.18 -0.72 -3.37
CA LYS A 242 2.27 -1.69 -3.20
C LYS A 242 2.09 -2.50 -1.92
N ASN A 243 2.23 -3.82 -2.03
CA ASN A 243 2.39 -4.70 -0.87
C ASN A 243 3.78 -5.33 -0.85
N THR A 244 4.48 -5.16 0.26
CA THR A 244 5.78 -5.81 0.51
C THR A 244 5.74 -6.71 1.75
N GLY A 245 4.71 -6.57 2.60
CA GLY A 245 4.47 -7.44 3.75
C GLY A 245 4.04 -8.84 3.33
N ASN A 246 4.43 -9.85 4.08
CA ASN A 246 4.01 -11.22 3.83
C ASN A 246 2.56 -11.43 4.28
N ILE A 247 1.84 -12.30 3.57
CA ILE A 247 0.46 -12.65 3.89
C ILE A 247 0.39 -14.16 4.15
N HIS A 248 -0.07 -14.53 5.34
CA HIS A 248 -0.33 -15.91 5.69
C HIS A 248 -1.78 -16.10 6.16
N ALA A 249 -2.57 -16.94 5.48
CA ALA A 249 -3.96 -17.18 5.86
C ALA A 249 -4.27 -18.68 5.88
N ASP A 250 -4.39 -19.23 7.09
CA ASP A 250 -4.77 -20.62 7.34
C ASP A 250 -6.22 -20.67 7.88
N THR A 251 -7.16 -21.03 7.03
CA THR A 251 -8.59 -21.18 7.39
C THR A 251 -8.99 -22.64 7.60
N GLY A 252 -8.03 -23.54 7.70
CA GLY A 252 -8.32 -24.98 7.91
C GLY A 252 -9.18 -25.54 6.79
N ASN A 253 -10.48 -25.74 7.06
CA ASN A 253 -11.40 -26.43 6.15
C ASN A 253 -12.37 -25.53 5.39
N VAL A 254 -12.30 -24.22 5.58
CA VAL A 254 -13.31 -23.28 5.04
C VAL A 254 -12.86 -22.64 3.73
N GLY A 255 -11.55 -22.47 3.54
CA GLY A 255 -10.99 -21.67 2.44
C GLY A 255 -11.06 -20.16 2.72
N SER A 256 -10.30 -19.39 1.97
CA SER A 256 -10.28 -17.92 2.04
C SER A 256 -9.96 -17.32 0.68
N THR A 257 -10.22 -16.03 0.50
CA THR A 257 -9.76 -15.28 -0.66
C THR A 257 -8.59 -14.39 -0.25
N ILE A 258 -7.45 -14.58 -0.88
CA ILE A 258 -6.19 -13.96 -0.48
C ILE A 258 -5.57 -13.30 -1.70
N GLY A 259 -5.30 -12.00 -1.61
CA GLY A 259 -4.59 -11.28 -2.67
C GLY A 259 -3.47 -10.41 -2.14
N GLY A 260 -2.40 -10.31 -2.88
CA GLY A 260 -1.31 -9.40 -2.54
C GLY A 260 -1.76 -7.94 -2.48
N ILE A 261 -2.77 -7.59 -3.27
CA ILE A 261 -3.40 -6.27 -3.28
C ILE A 261 -4.85 -6.36 -2.79
N ILE A 262 -5.69 -7.19 -3.42
CA ILE A 262 -7.11 -7.30 -3.10
C ILE A 262 -7.45 -8.76 -2.81
N GLY A 263 -8.06 -9.04 -1.66
CA GLY A 263 -8.57 -10.37 -1.34
C GLY A 263 -9.70 -10.77 -2.29
N GLU A 264 -10.86 -10.12 -2.18
CA GLU A 264 -11.97 -10.32 -3.11
C GLU A 264 -12.40 -9.00 -3.75
N ALA A 265 -12.53 -9.02 -5.06
CA ALA A 265 -13.18 -7.98 -5.84
C ALA A 265 -14.57 -8.48 -6.26
N ALA A 266 -15.59 -8.13 -5.47
CA ALA A 266 -16.98 -8.54 -5.69
C ALA A 266 -17.89 -7.33 -5.84
N ARG A 267 -18.60 -7.22 -6.95
CA ARG A 267 -19.48 -6.09 -7.20
C ARG A 267 -20.97 -6.43 -7.13
N LYS A 268 -21.74 -5.46 -6.62
CA LYS A 268 -23.19 -5.55 -6.46
C LYS A 268 -23.94 -4.36 -7.08
N GLY A 269 -23.27 -3.50 -7.84
CA GLY A 269 -23.89 -2.35 -8.50
C GLY A 269 -24.10 -2.59 -9.99
N ASP A 270 -24.98 -1.83 -10.63
CA ASP A 270 -25.24 -1.90 -12.07
C ASP A 270 -24.37 -0.86 -12.79
N ASP A 271 -23.80 -1.23 -13.96
CA ASP A 271 -23.05 -0.37 -14.88
C ASP A 271 -21.83 0.35 -14.24
N SER A 272 -21.18 -0.29 -13.29
CA SER A 272 -20.03 0.28 -12.62
C SER A 272 -18.70 -0.27 -13.15
N THR A 273 -17.61 0.49 -12.95
CA THR A 273 -16.27 0.09 -13.40
C THR A 273 -15.27 0.15 -12.27
N SER A 274 -14.59 -0.96 -12.01
CA SER A 274 -13.41 -1.03 -11.14
C SER A 274 -12.15 -0.92 -11.97
N ILE A 275 -11.28 0.03 -11.62
CA ILE A 275 -9.97 0.20 -12.25
C ILE A 275 -8.89 -0.13 -11.23
N ILE A 276 -8.13 -1.19 -11.49
CA ILE A 276 -6.99 -1.59 -10.68
C ILE A 276 -5.75 -1.50 -11.58
N ARG A 277 -4.86 -0.56 -11.32
CA ARG A 277 -3.70 -0.35 -12.20
C ARG A 277 -2.40 -0.07 -11.45
N ASN A 278 -1.30 -0.52 -12.07
CA ASN A 278 0.06 -0.29 -11.57
C ASN A 278 0.27 -0.76 -10.12
N CYS A 279 -0.50 -1.75 -9.67
CA CYS A 279 -0.38 -2.27 -8.31
C CYS A 279 0.56 -3.47 -8.29
N THR A 280 1.44 -3.54 -7.28
CA THR A 280 2.47 -4.58 -7.21
C THR A 280 2.51 -5.27 -5.86
N ASN A 281 2.67 -6.59 -5.91
CA ASN A 281 2.96 -7.40 -4.73
C ASN A 281 4.38 -7.95 -4.80
N ALA A 282 5.16 -7.72 -3.75
CA ALA A 282 6.46 -8.33 -3.54
C ALA A 282 6.52 -9.16 -2.23
N GLY A 283 5.44 -9.16 -1.43
CA GLY A 283 5.27 -10.00 -0.26
C GLY A 283 4.99 -11.45 -0.63
N ASN A 284 5.51 -12.40 0.13
CA ASN A 284 5.15 -13.80 -0.04
C ASN A 284 3.72 -14.04 0.46
N ILE A 285 2.98 -14.87 -0.26
CA ILE A 285 1.61 -15.21 0.08
C ILE A 285 1.51 -16.70 0.32
N SER A 286 0.93 -17.09 1.46
CA SER A 286 0.63 -18.49 1.74
C SER A 286 -0.78 -18.64 2.30
N GLY A 287 -1.54 -19.60 1.78
CA GLY A 287 -2.90 -19.82 2.25
C GLY A 287 -3.66 -20.90 1.49
N ASN A 288 -4.91 -21.12 1.89
CA ASN A 288 -5.81 -22.08 1.27
C ASN A 288 -7.09 -21.40 0.77
N GLY A 289 -7.57 -21.82 -0.39
CA GLY A 289 -8.70 -21.21 -1.11
C GLY A 289 -8.25 -20.50 -2.38
N GLU A 290 -8.80 -19.33 -2.68
CA GLU A 290 -8.44 -18.53 -3.85
C GLU A 290 -7.27 -17.59 -3.52
N VAL A 291 -6.09 -17.84 -4.10
CA VAL A 291 -4.85 -17.13 -3.79
C VAL A 291 -4.30 -16.45 -5.04
N GLY A 292 -4.22 -15.14 -5.05
CA GLY A 292 -3.67 -14.37 -6.17
C GLY A 292 -2.53 -13.45 -5.76
N GLY A 293 -1.51 -13.34 -6.59
CA GLY A 293 -0.42 -12.41 -6.35
C GLY A 293 -0.88 -10.96 -6.31
N VAL A 294 -1.94 -10.63 -7.05
CA VAL A 294 -2.59 -9.31 -7.01
C VAL A 294 -3.99 -9.43 -6.45
N ILE A 295 -4.86 -10.24 -7.02
CA ILE A 295 -6.26 -10.40 -6.62
C ILE A 295 -6.56 -11.86 -6.32
N GLY A 296 -7.08 -12.18 -5.14
CA GLY A 296 -7.47 -13.54 -4.78
C GLY A 296 -8.64 -14.04 -5.62
N TYR A 297 -9.74 -13.31 -5.59
CA TYR A 297 -10.95 -13.69 -6.32
C TYR A 297 -11.63 -12.48 -6.97
N ILE A 298 -11.92 -12.58 -8.25
CA ILE A 298 -12.78 -11.66 -8.97
C ILE A 298 -14.15 -12.33 -9.13
N ASN A 299 -15.08 -11.90 -8.30
CA ASN A 299 -16.44 -12.43 -8.25
C ASN A 299 -17.40 -11.46 -8.95
N HIS A 300 -17.56 -11.65 -10.24
CA HIS A 300 -18.41 -10.80 -11.06
C HIS A 300 -19.82 -11.38 -11.16
N GLY A 301 -20.67 -10.93 -10.27
CA GLY A 301 -22.08 -11.23 -10.31
C GLY A 301 -22.54 -12.20 -9.24
N GLN A 302 -23.30 -11.70 -8.27
CA GLN A 302 -24.14 -12.53 -7.44
C GLN A 302 -25.55 -12.50 -7.98
N THR A 303 -26.15 -13.68 -8.18
CA THR A 303 -27.59 -13.80 -8.30
C THR A 303 -28.18 -13.67 -6.90
N TYR A 304 -29.05 -12.70 -6.67
CA TYR A 304 -29.87 -12.70 -5.46
C TYR A 304 -31.33 -12.93 -5.82
N ARG A 305 -32.03 -13.59 -4.92
CA ARG A 305 -33.46 -13.80 -5.05
C ARG A 305 -34.21 -12.73 -4.26
N LEU A 306 -34.97 -11.89 -4.97
CA LEU A 306 -35.92 -10.99 -4.35
C LEU A 306 -37.32 -11.53 -4.61
N ASN A 307 -38.10 -11.80 -3.57
CA ASN A 307 -39.46 -12.34 -3.64
C ASN A 307 -39.60 -13.66 -4.47
N GLY A 308 -38.54 -14.47 -4.52
CA GLY A 308 -38.52 -15.74 -5.23
C GLY A 308 -38.12 -15.66 -6.71
N GLU A 309 -37.96 -14.47 -7.25
CA GLU A 309 -37.38 -14.23 -8.58
C GLU A 309 -35.87 -13.99 -8.48
N GLU A 310 -35.12 -14.61 -9.39
CA GLU A 310 -33.68 -14.44 -9.50
C GLU A 310 -33.39 -13.14 -10.23
N ILE A 311 -32.82 -12.16 -9.52
CA ILE A 311 -32.43 -10.88 -10.11
C ILE A 311 -30.95 -11.00 -10.50
N ILE A 312 -30.71 -10.93 -11.79
CA ILE A 312 -29.37 -10.79 -12.38
C ILE A 312 -29.14 -9.29 -12.50
N SER A 313 -28.21 -8.71 -11.73
CA SER A 313 -27.86 -7.28 -11.88
C SER A 313 -27.08 -7.04 -13.17
N ASN A 314 -27.12 -5.82 -13.68
CA ASN A 314 -26.58 -5.43 -15.00
C ASN A 314 -25.05 -5.36 -15.04
N SER A 315 -24.49 -5.00 -16.19
CA SER A 315 -23.10 -5.11 -16.57
C SER A 315 -22.13 -4.32 -15.67
N ASP A 316 -21.25 -5.01 -15.00
CA ASP A 316 -20.09 -4.40 -14.32
C ASP A 316 -18.82 -4.71 -15.11
N ASN A 317 -17.82 -3.83 -15.01
CA ASN A 317 -16.54 -4.01 -15.66
C ASN A 317 -15.38 -3.95 -14.67
N PHE A 318 -14.43 -4.86 -14.82
CA PHE A 318 -13.15 -4.82 -14.14
C PHE A 318 -12.05 -4.56 -15.16
N GLN A 319 -11.25 -3.53 -14.93
CA GLN A 319 -10.06 -3.21 -15.71
C GLN A 319 -8.84 -3.34 -14.82
N ILE A 320 -8.00 -4.32 -15.10
CA ILE A 320 -6.79 -4.62 -14.35
C ILE A 320 -5.63 -4.45 -15.31
N GLU A 321 -4.78 -3.43 -15.08
CA GLU A 321 -3.73 -3.05 -16.04
C GLU A 321 -2.40 -2.78 -15.32
N GLY A 322 -1.30 -3.29 -15.89
CA GLY A 322 0.06 -3.02 -15.41
C GLY A 322 0.33 -3.54 -14.00
N CYS A 323 -0.47 -4.50 -13.51
CA CYS A 323 -0.31 -5.05 -12.17
C CYS A 323 0.63 -6.25 -12.15
N GLY A 324 1.30 -6.48 -11.01
CA GLY A 324 2.26 -7.57 -10.95
C GLY A 324 2.54 -8.18 -9.61
N ASN A 325 3.08 -9.39 -9.68
CA ASN A 325 3.55 -10.15 -8.54
C ASN A 325 5.00 -10.63 -8.72
N SER A 326 5.81 -10.38 -7.71
CA SER A 326 7.16 -10.96 -7.60
C SER A 326 7.33 -11.84 -6.35
N GLY A 327 6.37 -11.78 -5.41
CA GLY A 327 6.38 -12.62 -4.22
C GLY A 327 6.05 -14.08 -4.52
N THR A 328 6.58 -14.99 -3.74
CA THR A 328 6.24 -16.42 -3.82
C THR A 328 4.81 -16.67 -3.34
N ILE A 329 4.07 -17.49 -4.06
CA ILE A 329 2.73 -17.94 -3.70
C ILE A 329 2.78 -19.42 -3.34
N THR A 330 2.25 -19.79 -2.18
CA THR A 330 2.21 -21.17 -1.72
C THR A 330 0.80 -21.52 -1.25
N THR A 331 0.16 -22.53 -1.88
CA THR A 331 -1.05 -23.10 -1.31
C THR A 331 -0.67 -24.01 -0.16
N ILE A 332 -1.26 -23.76 1.03
CA ILE A 332 -0.99 -24.57 2.22
C ILE A 332 -1.92 -25.77 2.31
N LYS A 333 -1.46 -26.82 2.98
CA LYS A 333 -2.22 -28.05 3.15
C LYS A 333 -3.44 -27.83 4.04
N SER A 334 -4.61 -28.08 3.48
CA SER A 334 -5.87 -28.06 4.23
C SER A 334 -6.14 -29.40 4.93
N ALA A 335 -6.50 -29.35 6.21
CA ALA A 335 -6.86 -30.55 6.97
C ALA A 335 -8.19 -31.18 6.53
N GLY A 336 -9.06 -30.45 5.84
CA GLY A 336 -10.43 -30.84 5.48
C GLY A 336 -10.71 -31.04 4.02
N GLY A 337 -9.70 -31.05 3.15
CA GLY A 337 -9.91 -31.31 1.74
C GLY A 337 -10.37 -30.09 0.92
N VAL A 338 -10.02 -28.89 1.31
CA VAL A 338 -10.27 -27.68 0.52
C VAL A 338 -9.29 -27.62 -0.64
N SER A 339 -9.80 -27.59 -1.86
CA SER A 339 -9.02 -27.27 -3.06
C SER A 339 -8.58 -25.83 -3.04
N SER A 340 -7.42 -25.53 -3.57
CA SER A 340 -6.91 -24.16 -3.66
C SER A 340 -6.64 -23.76 -5.11
N TRP A 341 -6.79 -22.47 -5.38
CA TRP A 341 -6.56 -21.87 -6.69
C TRP A 341 -5.50 -20.78 -6.57
N ALA A 342 -4.28 -21.05 -7.01
CA ALA A 342 -3.18 -20.12 -6.89
C ALA A 342 -2.73 -19.59 -8.25
N GLY A 343 -2.74 -18.28 -8.42
CA GLY A 343 -2.30 -17.63 -9.64
C GLY A 343 -1.40 -16.43 -9.39
N GLY A 344 -0.46 -16.24 -10.31
CA GLY A 344 0.54 -15.17 -10.19
C GLY A 344 -0.05 -13.77 -10.14
N VAL A 345 -1.16 -13.53 -10.83
CA VAL A 345 -1.90 -12.27 -10.77
C VAL A 345 -3.23 -12.46 -10.06
N PHE A 346 -4.02 -13.46 -10.43
CA PHE A 346 -5.30 -13.73 -9.78
C PHE A 346 -5.49 -15.21 -9.45
N GLY A 347 -6.13 -15.52 -8.32
CA GLY A 347 -6.50 -16.89 -7.95
C GLY A 347 -7.63 -17.38 -8.84
N LYS A 348 -8.76 -16.71 -8.83
CA LYS A 348 -9.94 -17.12 -9.60
C LYS A 348 -10.69 -15.91 -10.16
N VAL A 349 -11.17 -16.05 -11.39
CA VAL A 349 -12.15 -15.15 -12.00
C VAL A 349 -13.41 -15.93 -12.27
N ASN A 350 -14.56 -15.45 -11.78
CA ASN A 350 -15.86 -16.03 -12.06
C ASN A 350 -16.82 -14.95 -12.54
N ILE A 351 -17.34 -15.09 -13.75
CA ILE A 351 -18.36 -14.21 -14.30
C ILE A 351 -19.67 -14.98 -14.43
N ILE A 352 -20.73 -14.47 -13.80
CA ILE A 352 -22.08 -15.06 -13.85
C ILE A 352 -23.04 -14.18 -14.66
N LYS A 353 -22.64 -12.94 -15.01
CA LYS A 353 -23.51 -11.90 -15.61
C LYS A 353 -22.94 -11.29 -16.86
N ASN A 354 -23.74 -10.37 -17.47
CA ASN A 354 -23.23 -9.43 -18.44
C ASN A 354 -22.10 -8.59 -17.83
N GLY A 355 -21.01 -8.45 -18.56
CA GLY A 355 -19.90 -7.62 -18.15
C GLY A 355 -18.56 -8.15 -18.60
N THR A 356 -17.52 -7.35 -18.39
CA THR A 356 -16.19 -7.64 -18.89
C THR A 356 -15.16 -7.58 -17.78
N VAL A 357 -14.35 -8.63 -17.69
CA VAL A 357 -13.10 -8.59 -16.95
C VAL A 357 -11.96 -8.46 -17.95
N TYR A 358 -11.25 -7.34 -17.89
CA TYR A 358 -10.14 -7.02 -18.78
C TYR A 358 -8.83 -6.98 -17.99
N ILE A 359 -7.92 -7.92 -18.28
CA ILE A 359 -6.63 -8.08 -17.62
C ILE A 359 -5.56 -7.84 -18.66
N LYS A 360 -4.80 -6.75 -18.51
CA LYS A 360 -3.85 -6.31 -19.52
C LYS A 360 -2.50 -5.91 -18.93
N ASP A 361 -1.44 -6.23 -19.68
CA ASP A 361 -0.05 -5.84 -19.34
C ASP A 361 0.33 -6.24 -17.89
N CYS A 362 -0.28 -7.30 -17.36
CA CYS A 362 -0.03 -7.81 -16.02
C CYS A 362 1.00 -8.93 -16.03
N GLY A 363 1.74 -9.09 -14.94
CA GLY A 363 2.83 -10.04 -14.93
C GLY A 363 3.05 -10.77 -13.61
N ASN A 364 3.68 -11.93 -13.69
CA ASN A 364 4.18 -12.68 -12.56
C ASN A 364 5.64 -13.07 -12.77
N SER A 365 6.47 -12.78 -11.78
CA SER A 365 7.84 -13.30 -11.66
C SER A 365 8.05 -14.17 -10.42
N GLY A 366 7.09 -14.15 -9.49
CA GLY A 366 7.10 -14.99 -8.29
C GLY A 366 6.84 -16.47 -8.58
N SER A 367 7.44 -17.35 -7.80
CA SER A 367 7.19 -18.79 -7.89
C SER A 367 5.85 -19.17 -7.28
N ILE A 368 5.19 -20.20 -7.83
CA ILE A 368 3.90 -20.70 -7.37
C ILE A 368 4.06 -22.18 -7.00
N TYR A 369 3.77 -22.52 -5.74
CA TYR A 369 3.93 -23.86 -5.17
C TYR A 369 2.63 -24.38 -4.56
N SER A 370 2.52 -25.72 -4.48
CA SER A 370 1.47 -26.41 -3.74
C SER A 370 2.07 -27.32 -2.66
N GLU A 371 1.60 -27.17 -1.41
CA GLU A 371 1.91 -28.11 -0.33
C GLU A 371 0.97 -29.34 -0.34
N ASN A 372 -0.15 -29.28 -1.05
CA ASN A 372 -1.11 -30.38 -1.11
C ASN A 372 -0.61 -31.57 -1.95
N GLY A 373 0.28 -31.30 -2.93
CA GLY A 373 0.74 -32.31 -3.86
C GLY A 373 -0.44 -32.95 -4.64
N ASN A 374 -0.24 -34.17 -5.08
CA ASN A 374 -1.27 -34.99 -5.76
C ASN A 374 -2.06 -35.82 -4.75
N SER A 375 -3.02 -35.22 -4.08
CA SER A 375 -3.96 -35.98 -3.25
C SER A 375 -5.27 -36.17 -4.01
N ASP A 376 -5.84 -37.38 -3.96
CA ASP A 376 -7.13 -37.69 -4.61
C ASP A 376 -8.31 -36.88 -4.03
N THR A 377 -8.12 -36.17 -2.92
CA THR A 377 -9.15 -35.41 -2.20
C THR A 377 -9.01 -33.91 -2.28
N ASN A 378 -7.80 -33.39 -2.57
CA ASN A 378 -7.52 -31.96 -2.65
C ASN A 378 -6.86 -31.68 -4.00
N ILE A 379 -7.57 -30.96 -4.84
CA ILE A 379 -7.08 -30.58 -6.17
C ILE A 379 -6.68 -29.12 -6.12
N ASP A 380 -5.38 -28.83 -6.21
CA ASP A 380 -4.91 -27.49 -6.41
C ASP A 380 -4.85 -27.17 -7.90
N VAL A 381 -5.22 -25.94 -8.22
CA VAL A 381 -5.15 -25.39 -9.58
C VAL A 381 -4.15 -24.25 -9.56
N LEU A 382 -3.09 -24.36 -10.36
CA LEU A 382 -2.01 -23.38 -10.41
C LEU A 382 -1.93 -22.72 -11.79
N GLY A 383 -1.72 -21.42 -11.84
CA GLY A 383 -1.53 -20.72 -13.10
C GLY A 383 -0.55 -19.56 -12.99
N GLY A 384 0.33 -19.42 -13.96
CA GLY A 384 1.36 -18.38 -13.94
C GLY A 384 0.78 -16.96 -13.92
N ILE A 385 -0.38 -16.75 -14.55
CA ILE A 385 -1.15 -15.50 -14.49
C ILE A 385 -2.37 -15.71 -13.60
N GLY A 386 -3.15 -16.75 -13.83
CA GLY A 386 -4.34 -17.02 -13.03
C GLY A 386 -4.60 -18.51 -12.88
N ALA A 387 -5.13 -18.94 -11.73
CA ALA A 387 -5.44 -20.35 -11.56
C ALA A 387 -6.67 -20.74 -12.39
N THR A 388 -7.76 -19.99 -12.24
CA THR A 388 -9.01 -20.32 -12.94
C THR A 388 -9.64 -19.07 -13.58
N LEU A 389 -9.95 -19.21 -14.86
CA LEU A 389 -10.77 -18.29 -15.64
C LEU A 389 -12.10 -18.99 -15.94
N ASP A 390 -13.18 -18.60 -15.27
CA ASP A 390 -14.47 -19.25 -15.41
C ASP A 390 -15.56 -18.23 -15.79
N ASN A 391 -15.98 -18.29 -17.04
CA ASN A 391 -17.09 -17.53 -17.54
C ASN A 391 -18.36 -18.39 -17.54
N MET A 392 -19.05 -18.43 -16.41
CA MET A 392 -20.28 -19.20 -16.23
C MET A 392 -21.52 -18.51 -16.86
N GLY A 393 -21.39 -17.31 -17.42
CA GLY A 393 -22.53 -16.57 -18.00
C GLY A 393 -23.31 -17.37 -19.02
N ASN A 394 -22.64 -18.16 -19.85
CA ASN A 394 -23.31 -19.03 -20.84
C ASN A 394 -24.18 -20.14 -20.21
N ALA A 395 -23.82 -20.63 -19.03
CA ALA A 395 -24.60 -21.66 -18.33
C ALA A 395 -25.94 -21.09 -17.78
N TYR A 396 -25.99 -19.77 -17.57
CA TYR A 396 -27.16 -19.06 -17.07
C TYR A 396 -27.89 -18.28 -18.16
N GLY A 397 -27.55 -18.48 -19.46
CA GLY A 397 -28.25 -17.83 -20.59
C GLY A 397 -27.86 -16.36 -20.80
N VAL A 398 -26.74 -15.91 -20.23
CA VAL A 398 -26.25 -14.53 -20.36
C VAL A 398 -25.29 -14.46 -21.55
N ALA A 399 -25.68 -13.74 -22.61
CA ALA A 399 -24.99 -13.76 -23.90
C ALA A 399 -23.75 -12.82 -23.99
N GLU A 400 -23.56 -11.88 -23.05
CA GLU A 400 -22.60 -10.77 -23.19
C GLU A 400 -21.60 -10.69 -22.02
N SER A 401 -20.99 -11.81 -21.64
CA SER A 401 -19.92 -11.86 -20.65
C SER A 401 -18.59 -12.26 -21.31
N TYR A 402 -17.51 -11.52 -20.99
CA TYR A 402 -16.21 -11.73 -21.60
C TYR A 402 -15.07 -11.61 -20.58
N ILE A 403 -14.09 -12.51 -20.68
CA ILE A 403 -12.81 -12.38 -19.99
C ILE A 403 -11.73 -12.18 -21.05
N TYR A 404 -11.00 -11.09 -20.96
CA TYR A 404 -9.85 -10.80 -21.80
C TYR A 404 -8.58 -10.80 -20.98
N VAL A 405 -7.59 -11.59 -21.42
CA VAL A 405 -6.22 -11.59 -20.88
C VAL A 405 -5.30 -11.22 -22.01
N GLU A 406 -4.77 -10.00 -22.02
CA GLU A 406 -3.96 -9.46 -23.11
C GLU A 406 -2.58 -9.01 -22.63
N SER A 407 -1.55 -9.33 -23.39
CA SER A 407 -0.16 -8.87 -23.17
C SER A 407 0.37 -9.16 -21.76
N CYS A 408 -0.17 -10.18 -21.10
CA CYS A 408 0.30 -10.61 -19.80
C CYS A 408 1.52 -11.54 -19.92
N TYR A 409 2.34 -11.61 -18.89
CA TYR A 409 3.52 -12.47 -18.92
C TYR A 409 3.73 -13.24 -17.62
N ASN A 410 4.28 -14.45 -17.73
CA ASN A 410 4.77 -15.22 -16.60
C ASN A 410 6.27 -15.49 -16.77
N ARG A 411 7.03 -15.12 -15.74
CA ARG A 411 8.47 -15.42 -15.60
C ARG A 411 8.75 -16.32 -14.39
N GLY A 412 7.77 -16.46 -13.51
CA GLY A 412 7.87 -17.29 -12.32
C GLY A 412 7.77 -18.78 -12.62
N TYR A 413 8.33 -19.57 -11.72
CA TYR A 413 8.16 -21.01 -11.74
C TYR A 413 6.74 -21.37 -11.30
N VAL A 414 6.09 -22.27 -12.03
CA VAL A 414 4.82 -22.90 -11.63
C VAL A 414 5.07 -24.36 -11.32
N ASP A 415 4.69 -24.80 -10.13
CA ASP A 415 4.91 -26.18 -9.69
C ASP A 415 4.13 -27.18 -10.56
N SER A 416 4.86 -27.99 -11.29
CA SER A 416 4.31 -29.02 -12.18
C SER A 416 4.07 -30.38 -11.49
N SER A 417 4.38 -30.50 -10.21
CA SER A 417 4.10 -31.71 -9.43
C SER A 417 2.59 -31.92 -9.19
N VAL A 418 1.81 -30.87 -9.36
CA VAL A 418 0.33 -30.90 -9.36
C VAL A 418 -0.16 -31.34 -10.74
N ASN A 419 -0.53 -32.59 -10.89
CA ASN A 419 -0.55 -33.36 -12.15
C ASN A 419 -1.55 -32.90 -13.23
N TYR A 420 -2.61 -32.17 -12.96
CA TYR A 420 -3.67 -31.99 -13.96
C TYR A 420 -4.06 -30.55 -14.23
N TYR A 421 -3.70 -29.59 -13.35
CA TYR A 421 -4.20 -28.25 -13.41
C TYR A 421 -3.11 -27.21 -13.12
N SER A 422 -1.95 -27.37 -13.74
CA SER A 422 -0.90 -26.35 -13.72
C SER A 422 -0.52 -25.90 -15.12
N ASP A 423 -0.49 -24.57 -15.36
CA ASP A 423 -0.12 -24.00 -16.65
C ASP A 423 0.59 -22.64 -16.46
N GLN A 424 1.31 -22.22 -17.49
CA GLN A 424 2.07 -20.96 -17.47
C GLN A 424 1.18 -19.71 -17.54
N ILE A 425 -0.04 -19.83 -18.04
CA ILE A 425 -1.00 -18.74 -18.11
C ILE A 425 -2.17 -18.99 -17.17
N ALA A 426 -2.97 -20.02 -17.40
CA ALA A 426 -4.06 -20.35 -16.50
C ALA A 426 -4.25 -21.87 -16.40
N GLY A 427 -4.43 -22.37 -15.16
CA GLY A 427 -4.60 -23.79 -14.88
C GLY A 427 -5.89 -24.37 -15.45
N THR A 428 -6.99 -23.61 -15.45
CA THR A 428 -8.27 -24.01 -16.02
C THR A 428 -8.99 -22.87 -16.73
N TYR A 429 -9.80 -23.22 -17.76
CA TYR A 429 -10.56 -22.28 -18.58
C TYR A 429 -12.01 -22.76 -18.71
N GLY A 430 -12.98 -21.84 -18.64
CA GLY A 430 -14.41 -22.10 -18.88
C GLY A 430 -15.11 -20.93 -19.56
N GLY A 431 -15.84 -21.17 -20.66
CA GLY A 431 -16.69 -20.16 -21.34
C GLY A 431 -15.98 -19.21 -22.31
N ASN A 432 -16.47 -18.00 -22.48
CA ASN A 432 -15.97 -17.00 -23.43
C ASN A 432 -14.72 -16.30 -22.88
N ILE A 433 -13.55 -16.78 -23.23
CA ILE A 433 -12.25 -16.26 -22.78
C ILE A 433 -11.36 -16.01 -23.99
N ALA A 434 -10.75 -14.83 -24.05
CA ALA A 434 -9.74 -14.50 -25.05
C ALA A 434 -8.39 -14.23 -24.37
N VAL A 435 -7.43 -15.11 -24.62
CA VAL A 435 -6.02 -14.95 -24.17
C VAL A 435 -5.19 -14.59 -25.39
N THR A 436 -4.62 -13.39 -25.42
CA THR A 436 -3.90 -12.88 -26.59
C THR A 436 -2.59 -12.23 -26.19
N LYS A 437 -1.55 -12.39 -27.02
CA LYS A 437 -0.23 -11.75 -26.86
C LYS A 437 0.45 -12.01 -25.52
N CYS A 438 0.04 -13.05 -24.79
CA CYS A 438 0.68 -13.40 -23.51
C CYS A 438 2.03 -14.07 -23.76
N ASP A 439 3.01 -13.74 -22.92
CA ASP A 439 4.38 -14.22 -23.05
C ASP A 439 4.82 -14.99 -21.80
N TYR A 440 5.22 -16.22 -22.00
CA TYR A 440 5.79 -17.11 -20.99
C TYR A 440 7.11 -17.74 -21.45
N THR A 441 7.71 -17.20 -22.54
CA THR A 441 8.90 -17.77 -23.17
C THR A 441 10.21 -17.09 -22.77
N GLY A 442 10.15 -16.00 -22.00
CA GLY A 442 11.31 -15.25 -21.53
C GLY A 442 12.13 -15.96 -20.45
N ASN A 443 13.08 -15.24 -19.90
CA ASN A 443 13.86 -15.71 -18.77
C ASN A 443 12.96 -16.09 -17.58
N ARG A 444 13.35 -17.11 -16.85
CA ARG A 444 12.59 -17.65 -15.73
C ARG A 444 13.23 -17.28 -14.42
N PHE A 445 12.41 -16.93 -13.44
CA PHE A 445 12.85 -16.69 -12.08
C PHE A 445 12.29 -17.79 -11.18
N LYS A 446 13.14 -18.33 -10.31
CA LYS A 446 12.78 -19.31 -9.30
C LYS A 446 13.22 -18.80 -7.95
N THR A 447 12.29 -18.73 -7.01
CA THR A 447 12.58 -18.37 -5.62
C THR A 447 12.50 -19.65 -4.78
N ASP A 448 13.58 -20.01 -4.11
CA ASP A 448 13.63 -21.15 -3.21
C ASP A 448 12.91 -20.84 -1.87
N ALA A 449 12.67 -21.89 -1.06
CA ALA A 449 11.93 -21.77 0.19
C ALA A 449 12.59 -20.81 1.23
N ASP A 450 13.90 -20.60 1.15
CA ASP A 450 14.63 -19.63 1.97
C ASP A 450 14.62 -18.21 1.40
N GLY A 451 13.89 -18.00 0.30
CA GLY A 451 13.79 -16.74 -0.42
C GLY A 451 14.95 -16.47 -1.38
N THR A 452 15.85 -17.43 -1.62
CA THR A 452 16.93 -17.27 -2.61
C THR A 452 16.37 -17.25 -4.02
N VAL A 453 16.70 -16.22 -4.80
CA VAL A 453 16.23 -16.03 -6.18
C VAL A 453 17.31 -16.50 -7.15
N HIS A 454 16.91 -17.29 -8.12
CA HIS A 454 17.70 -17.77 -9.26
C HIS A 454 17.04 -17.34 -10.56
N ALA A 455 17.84 -17.13 -11.60
CA ALA A 455 17.34 -16.84 -12.93
C ALA A 455 17.93 -17.77 -13.97
N PHE A 456 17.13 -18.11 -14.98
CA PHE A 456 17.48 -19.04 -16.04
C PHE A 456 17.09 -18.48 -17.40
N TYR A 457 17.86 -18.79 -18.41
CA TYR A 457 17.44 -18.61 -19.80
C TYR A 457 16.26 -19.56 -20.14
N PRO A 458 15.53 -19.32 -21.25
CA PRO A 458 14.41 -20.19 -21.65
C PRO A 458 14.78 -21.65 -21.85
N ASP A 459 16.05 -21.94 -22.17
CA ASP A 459 16.58 -23.29 -22.33
C ASP A 459 16.98 -23.97 -21.00
N GLY A 460 16.77 -23.30 -19.88
CA GLY A 460 17.10 -23.79 -18.54
C GLY A 460 18.54 -23.54 -18.10
N THR A 461 19.36 -22.90 -18.92
CA THR A 461 20.73 -22.52 -18.55
C THR A 461 20.72 -21.45 -17.46
N PRO A 462 21.46 -21.61 -16.33
CA PRO A 462 21.53 -20.60 -15.30
C PRO A 462 22.10 -19.27 -15.81
N ILE A 463 21.48 -18.18 -15.41
CA ILE A 463 21.98 -16.82 -15.59
C ILE A 463 22.93 -16.50 -14.44
N ILE A 464 24.12 -15.99 -14.73
CA ILE A 464 25.14 -15.61 -13.74
C ILE A 464 25.84 -14.30 -14.13
N ASN A 465 26.35 -13.58 -13.14
CA ASN A 465 27.19 -12.36 -13.30
C ASN A 465 26.55 -11.29 -14.19
N GLN A 466 25.26 -11.10 -14.10
CA GLN A 466 24.61 -10.04 -14.88
C GLN A 466 23.33 -9.50 -14.24
N PHE A 467 23.00 -8.27 -14.64
CA PHE A 467 21.70 -7.67 -14.34
C PHE A 467 20.62 -8.31 -15.20
N ILE A 468 19.47 -8.53 -14.60
CA ILE A 468 18.30 -9.08 -15.27
C ILE A 468 17.04 -8.39 -14.73
N PHE A 469 16.12 -8.11 -15.66
CA PHE A 469 14.84 -7.48 -15.36
C PHE A 469 13.70 -8.48 -15.55
N ASP A 470 12.83 -8.61 -14.56
CA ASP A 470 11.71 -9.56 -14.61
C ASP A 470 10.41 -8.96 -15.18
N GLY A 471 10.44 -7.66 -15.48
CA GLY A 471 9.30 -6.87 -15.91
C GLY A 471 8.88 -5.81 -14.89
N PHE A 472 9.25 -5.99 -13.62
CA PHE A 472 8.98 -5.06 -12.53
C PHE A 472 10.26 -4.65 -11.79
N PHE A 473 11.15 -5.61 -11.53
CA PHE A 473 12.35 -5.41 -10.71
C PHE A 473 13.61 -5.79 -11.45
N THR A 474 14.68 -5.07 -11.17
CA THR A 474 16.04 -5.41 -11.60
C THR A 474 16.72 -6.22 -10.52
N TYR A 475 17.36 -7.30 -10.91
CA TYR A 475 18.20 -8.17 -10.08
C TYR A 475 19.62 -8.18 -10.59
N TYR A 476 20.58 -8.41 -9.72
CA TYR A 476 21.91 -8.83 -10.11
C TYR A 476 22.16 -10.27 -9.67
N ILE A 477 22.25 -11.17 -10.65
CA ILE A 477 22.57 -12.56 -10.38
C ILE A 477 24.08 -12.71 -10.26
N GLN A 478 24.53 -13.21 -9.13
CA GLN A 478 25.93 -13.39 -8.79
C GLN A 478 26.57 -14.60 -9.51
N ALA A 479 27.88 -14.82 -9.33
CA ALA A 479 28.60 -15.92 -9.95
C ALA A 479 28.11 -17.32 -9.50
N ASP A 480 27.54 -17.41 -8.31
CA ASP A 480 26.96 -18.63 -7.76
C ASP A 480 25.53 -18.93 -8.26
N GLY A 481 24.99 -18.05 -9.11
CA GLY A 481 23.63 -18.18 -9.66
C GLY A 481 22.53 -17.66 -8.75
N THR A 482 22.88 -16.97 -7.65
CA THR A 482 21.90 -16.39 -6.73
C THR A 482 21.76 -14.87 -6.93
N ALA A 483 20.57 -14.32 -6.71
CA ALA A 483 20.40 -12.87 -6.69
C ALA A 483 21.11 -12.24 -5.47
N MET A 484 21.76 -11.10 -5.69
CA MET A 484 22.32 -10.31 -4.61
C MET A 484 21.21 -9.73 -3.76
N LYS A 485 21.31 -9.85 -2.43
CA LYS A 485 20.29 -9.40 -1.46
C LYS A 485 20.91 -8.55 -0.36
N ASP A 486 20.11 -7.62 0.15
CA ASP A 486 20.44 -6.74 1.28
C ASP A 486 21.90 -6.24 1.22
N ASN A 487 22.27 -5.68 0.08
CA ASN A 487 23.66 -5.35 -0.20
C ASN A 487 23.83 -4.05 -0.98
N LEU A 488 24.75 -3.21 -0.48
CA LEU A 488 25.32 -2.09 -1.23
C LEU A 488 26.49 -2.58 -2.07
N THR A 489 26.52 -2.23 -3.33
CA THR A 489 27.61 -2.57 -4.25
C THR A 489 27.87 -1.44 -5.24
N TYR A 490 29.01 -1.51 -5.92
CA TYR A 490 29.26 -0.59 -7.03
C TYR A 490 28.46 -1.01 -8.27
N HIS A 491 27.83 -0.03 -8.90
CA HIS A 491 27.33 -0.19 -10.25
C HIS A 491 28.47 -0.57 -11.21
N PRO A 492 28.23 -1.28 -12.32
CA PRO A 492 29.27 -1.67 -13.28
C PRO A 492 30.07 -0.53 -13.89
N ASP A 493 29.63 0.72 -13.78
CA ASP A 493 30.41 1.90 -14.18
C ASP A 493 31.61 2.20 -13.25
N GLY A 494 31.68 1.51 -12.10
CA GLY A 494 32.75 1.62 -11.12
C GLY A 494 32.75 2.89 -10.27
N THR A 495 31.74 3.75 -10.38
CA THR A 495 31.67 5.05 -9.71
C THR A 495 30.47 5.20 -8.79
N HIS A 496 29.30 4.71 -9.23
CA HIS A 496 28.06 4.84 -8.47
C HIS A 496 27.85 3.63 -7.55
N ILE A 497 27.16 3.86 -6.45
CA ILE A 497 26.77 2.81 -5.50
C ILE A 497 25.27 2.59 -5.66
N ILE A 498 24.88 1.34 -5.76
CA ILE A 498 23.51 0.84 -5.87
C ILE A 498 23.21 -0.12 -4.72
N CYS A 499 21.95 -0.41 -4.50
CA CYS A 499 21.50 -1.33 -3.45
C CYS A 499 20.52 -2.35 -4.00
N PHE A 500 20.60 -3.56 -3.46
CA PHE A 500 19.58 -4.58 -3.60
C PHE A 500 18.92 -4.80 -2.24
N ASP A 501 17.60 -4.86 -2.23
CA ASP A 501 16.81 -5.09 -1.03
C ASP A 501 16.93 -6.55 -0.51
N ASP A 502 16.23 -6.88 0.54
CA ASP A 502 16.22 -8.22 1.15
C ASP A 502 15.59 -9.30 0.25
N LYS A 503 14.91 -8.91 -0.82
CA LYS A 503 14.33 -9.79 -1.85
C LYS A 503 15.20 -9.88 -3.11
N GLY A 504 16.23 -9.05 -3.19
CA GLY A 504 17.15 -8.98 -4.33
C GLY A 504 16.73 -7.96 -5.40
N HIS A 505 15.75 -7.11 -5.13
CA HIS A 505 15.34 -6.05 -6.03
C HIS A 505 16.29 -4.85 -5.92
N GLU A 506 16.71 -4.31 -7.04
CA GLU A 506 17.45 -3.04 -7.06
C GLU A 506 16.53 -1.90 -6.60
N VAL A 507 17.02 -1.07 -5.69
CA VAL A 507 16.24 0.01 -5.07
C VAL A 507 16.33 1.28 -5.93
N PHE A 508 15.18 1.82 -6.33
CA PHE A 508 15.04 3.06 -7.10
C PHE A 508 14.08 4.03 -6.43
N MET A 509 14.39 5.32 -6.44
CA MET A 509 13.54 6.42 -5.97
C MET A 509 12.94 6.20 -4.57
N ASP A 510 13.66 5.49 -3.70
CA ASP A 510 13.15 5.10 -2.40
C ASP A 510 14.23 5.11 -1.32
N PHE A 511 13.76 5.12 -0.07
CA PHE A 511 14.60 4.90 1.10
C PHE A 511 14.72 3.40 1.36
N TYR A 512 15.93 2.98 1.68
CA TYR A 512 16.17 1.59 2.10
C TYR A 512 17.11 1.55 3.32
N TYR A 513 16.70 0.81 4.35
CA TYR A 513 17.57 0.48 5.47
C TYR A 513 18.48 -0.68 5.09
N CYS A 514 19.74 -0.38 4.85
CA CYS A 514 20.71 -1.41 4.54
C CYS A 514 21.33 -1.97 5.82
N SER A 515 21.05 -3.23 6.14
CA SER A 515 21.51 -3.88 7.38
C SER A 515 23.04 -3.96 7.48
N LYS A 516 23.73 -4.11 6.35
CA LYS A 516 25.20 -4.18 6.31
C LYS A 516 25.91 -2.93 6.76
N VAL A 517 25.32 -1.76 6.51
CA VAL A 517 25.88 -0.48 6.97
C VAL A 517 25.18 0.05 8.21
N GLY A 518 23.99 -0.49 8.55
CA GLY A 518 23.24 -0.18 9.76
C GLY A 518 22.53 1.18 9.73
N TYR A 519 22.21 1.71 8.53
CA TYR A 519 21.48 2.97 8.39
C TYR A 519 20.67 3.02 7.08
N THR A 520 19.74 3.97 7.03
CA THR A 520 18.89 4.24 5.86
C THR A 520 19.63 5.11 4.84
N CYS A 521 19.54 4.70 3.58
CA CYS A 521 20.02 5.43 2.39
C CYS A 521 18.82 5.85 1.54
N TYR A 522 19.03 6.77 0.60
CA TYR A 522 18.09 7.10 -0.46
C TYR A 522 18.74 6.90 -1.83
N PHE A 523 18.00 6.34 -2.76
CA PHE A 523 18.46 6.05 -4.12
C PHE A 523 17.64 6.87 -5.12
N ASP A 524 18.28 7.37 -6.16
CA ASP A 524 17.62 8.16 -7.22
C ASP A 524 16.91 7.28 -8.26
N SER A 525 16.42 7.91 -9.33
CA SER A 525 15.75 7.24 -10.45
C SER A 525 16.65 6.31 -11.26
N LEU A 526 17.96 6.37 -11.07
CA LEU A 526 18.95 5.49 -11.66
C LEU A 526 19.45 4.42 -10.68
N GLY A 527 18.90 4.37 -9.47
CA GLY A 527 19.34 3.47 -8.40
C GLY A 527 20.61 3.94 -7.70
N TYR A 528 21.08 5.16 -7.91
CA TYR A 528 22.32 5.66 -7.34
C TYR A 528 22.10 6.29 -5.96
N ILE A 529 22.97 5.94 -5.01
CA ILE A 529 22.89 6.45 -3.65
C ILE A 529 23.15 7.97 -3.61
N TYR A 530 22.31 8.71 -2.90
CA TYR A 530 22.55 10.11 -2.61
C TYR A 530 23.60 10.28 -1.50
N LYS A 531 24.52 11.22 -1.73
CA LYS A 531 25.57 11.61 -0.76
C LYS A 531 25.71 13.11 -0.70
N ASP A 532 25.88 13.63 0.52
CA ASP A 532 26.00 15.07 0.78
C ASP A 532 24.90 15.91 0.13
N GLN A 533 23.68 15.38 0.15
CA GLN A 533 22.58 15.94 -0.62
C GLN A 533 21.30 16.09 0.20
N ILE A 534 20.64 17.24 0.03
CA ILE A 534 19.26 17.46 0.47
C ILE A 534 18.35 16.85 -0.59
N THR A 535 17.41 16.03 -0.18
CA THR A 535 16.40 15.45 -1.07
C THR A 535 14.99 15.78 -0.60
N PHE A 536 14.05 15.81 -1.54
CA PHE A 536 12.65 16.10 -1.29
C PHE A 536 11.84 14.89 -1.76
N VAL A 537 11.13 14.26 -0.82
CA VAL A 537 10.26 13.12 -1.12
C VAL A 537 8.85 13.50 -0.65
N GLY A 538 7.92 13.61 -1.61
CA GLY A 538 6.64 14.25 -1.35
C GLY A 538 6.81 15.70 -0.90
N ASN A 539 6.22 16.06 0.23
CA ASN A 539 6.35 17.38 0.87
C ASN A 539 7.41 17.43 1.99
N LYS A 540 8.19 16.35 2.17
CA LYS A 540 9.18 16.20 3.23
C LYS A 540 10.59 16.41 2.70
N THR A 541 11.45 16.99 3.55
CA THR A 541 12.86 17.27 3.23
C THR A 541 13.76 16.39 4.07
N TYR A 542 14.79 15.81 3.46
CA TYR A 542 15.76 14.92 4.10
C TYR A 542 17.18 15.32 3.74
N TYR A 543 18.16 14.87 4.52
CA TYR A 543 19.57 15.03 4.20
C TYR A 543 20.30 13.70 4.28
N LEU A 544 21.00 13.35 3.20
CA LEU A 544 21.90 12.20 3.11
C LEU A 544 23.34 12.73 3.24
N ASN A 545 24.06 12.29 4.24
CA ASN A 545 25.43 12.75 4.49
C ASN A 545 26.46 12.10 3.54
N GLY A 546 27.74 12.40 3.71
CA GLY A 546 28.83 11.93 2.85
C GLY A 546 28.98 10.40 2.74
N ASN A 547 28.41 9.67 3.68
CA ASN A 547 28.33 8.20 3.63
C ASN A 547 27.05 7.69 2.99
N GLY A 548 26.15 8.58 2.57
CA GLY A 548 24.82 8.25 2.09
C GLY A 548 23.83 7.92 3.20
N LYS A 549 24.19 8.13 4.46
CA LYS A 549 23.33 7.91 5.62
C LYS A 549 22.31 9.04 5.72
N MET A 550 21.04 8.71 5.85
CA MET A 550 19.98 9.66 6.21
C MET A 550 20.21 10.15 7.66
N GLU A 551 20.29 11.46 7.83
CA GLU A 551 20.30 12.07 9.17
C GLU A 551 18.90 11.95 9.78
N ASN A 552 18.81 11.39 10.99
CA ASN A 552 17.54 11.07 11.64
C ASN A 552 17.51 11.33 13.16
N SER A 553 18.47 12.07 13.69
CA SER A 553 18.46 12.36 15.12
C SER A 553 19.20 13.64 15.47
N GLY A 554 18.46 14.71 15.75
CA GLY A 554 19.02 15.92 16.33
C GLY A 554 19.80 16.79 15.36
N TRP A 555 20.73 17.54 15.93
CA TRP A 555 21.56 18.49 15.20
C TRP A 555 22.63 17.81 14.36
N PHE A 556 22.79 18.27 13.13
CA PHE A 556 23.87 17.85 12.24
C PHE A 556 24.44 19.03 11.46
N GLN A 557 25.62 18.86 10.88
CA GLN A 557 26.27 19.84 10.00
C GLN A 557 26.21 19.35 8.55
N PHE A 558 25.81 20.25 7.63
CA PHE A 558 25.84 19.96 6.20
C PHE A 558 27.28 19.86 5.68
N ALA A 559 27.48 19.18 4.54
CA ALA A 559 28.77 18.94 3.93
C ALA A 559 29.58 20.20 3.61
N ASN A 560 28.93 21.35 3.47
CA ASN A 560 29.63 22.63 3.27
C ASN A 560 30.44 23.08 4.50
N GLY A 561 30.34 22.38 5.64
CA GLY A 561 31.08 22.66 6.87
C GLY A 561 30.69 23.95 7.58
N LEU A 562 29.65 24.62 7.12
CA LEU A 562 29.21 25.92 7.64
C LEU A 562 27.79 25.86 8.21
N ASP A 563 26.86 25.21 7.49
CA ASP A 563 25.46 25.23 7.84
C ASP A 563 25.07 24.03 8.71
N TYR A 564 24.09 24.24 9.56
CA TYR A 564 23.53 23.26 10.45
C TYR A 564 22.05 23.06 10.16
N GLY A 565 21.55 21.86 10.42
CA GLY A 565 20.16 21.48 10.37
C GLY A 565 19.76 20.62 11.56
N TYR A 566 18.48 20.34 11.65
CA TYR A 566 17.93 19.44 12.65
C TYR A 566 17.07 18.37 11.97
N ALA A 567 17.40 17.13 12.17
CA ALA A 567 16.61 15.99 11.69
C ALA A 567 15.77 15.41 12.83
N ASN A 568 14.50 15.16 12.54
CA ASN A 568 13.58 14.44 13.40
C ASN A 568 13.94 12.95 13.41
N SER A 569 13.33 12.17 14.30
CA SER A 569 13.60 10.73 14.43
C SER A 569 13.21 9.93 13.18
N ASP A 570 12.26 10.43 12.40
CA ASP A 570 11.84 9.84 11.11
C ASP A 570 12.73 10.27 9.93
N GLY A 571 13.78 11.05 10.17
CA GLY A 571 14.70 11.56 9.16
C GLY A 571 14.28 12.87 8.50
N THR A 572 13.05 13.33 8.71
CA THR A 572 12.59 14.62 8.15
C THR A 572 13.34 15.79 8.78
N LEU A 573 13.68 16.77 7.97
CA LEU A 573 14.29 18.01 8.47
C LEU A 573 13.23 18.98 8.96
N LYS A 574 13.55 19.71 10.02
CA LYS A 574 12.79 20.92 10.36
C LYS A 574 12.96 21.95 9.25
N THR A 575 11.86 22.46 8.72
CA THR A 575 11.84 23.44 7.62
C THR A 575 10.80 24.52 7.87
N ASN A 576 11.02 25.71 7.33
CA ASN A 576 10.07 26.84 7.35
C ASN A 576 9.49 27.17 8.74
N GLN A 577 10.27 27.01 9.81
CA GLN A 577 9.76 27.21 11.16
C GLN A 577 10.81 27.79 12.11
N PHE A 578 10.33 28.50 13.13
CA PHE A 578 11.12 28.84 14.29
C PHE A 578 11.21 27.63 15.24
N SER A 579 12.37 27.45 15.88
CA SER A 579 12.60 26.40 16.87
C SER A 579 13.72 26.85 17.82
N TYR A 580 14.18 25.96 18.66
CA TYR A 580 15.28 26.22 19.58
C TYR A 580 16.54 25.44 19.18
N ASP A 581 17.70 26.08 19.35
CA ASP A 581 19.00 25.40 19.23
C ASP A 581 19.33 24.56 20.48
N ALA A 582 20.49 23.91 20.48
CA ALA A 582 20.95 23.06 21.59
C ALA A 582 21.20 23.85 22.90
N TRP A 583 21.25 25.19 22.84
CA TRP A 583 21.42 26.08 23.99
C TRP A 583 20.14 26.79 24.41
N GLY A 584 18.99 26.44 23.79
CA GLY A 584 17.69 27.04 24.08
C GLY A 584 17.47 28.41 23.45
N ARG A 585 18.28 28.82 22.47
CA ARG A 585 18.13 30.07 21.75
C ARG A 585 17.25 29.88 20.51
N VAL A 586 16.44 30.86 20.13
CA VAL A 586 15.56 30.77 18.96
C VAL A 586 16.36 30.82 17.68
N VAL A 587 16.08 29.89 16.75
CA VAL A 587 16.61 29.81 15.39
C VAL A 587 15.46 29.63 14.39
N PHE A 588 15.67 29.93 13.11
CA PHE A 588 14.72 29.67 12.03
C PHE A 588 15.33 28.71 11.02
N TYR A 589 14.57 27.69 10.60
CA TYR A 589 14.97 26.78 9.53
C TYR A 589 14.39 27.23 8.20
N HIS A 590 15.24 27.35 7.18
CA HIS A 590 14.79 27.58 5.80
C HIS A 590 14.05 26.36 5.23
N TRP A 591 13.44 26.55 4.06
CA TRP A 591 12.76 25.49 3.29
C TRP A 591 13.63 24.26 3.01
N ASN A 592 14.94 24.41 2.97
CA ASN A 592 15.92 23.35 2.75
C ASN A 592 16.50 22.75 4.06
N GLY A 593 15.96 23.11 5.20
CA GLY A 593 16.37 22.61 6.51
C GLY A 593 17.61 23.28 7.11
N MET A 594 18.25 24.24 6.43
CA MET A 594 19.38 24.97 6.96
C MET A 594 18.96 26.06 7.94
N VAL A 595 19.71 26.25 9.00
CA VAL A 595 19.52 27.38 9.93
C VAL A 595 19.77 28.69 9.22
N ALA A 596 18.80 29.59 9.30
CA ALA A 596 18.85 30.92 8.68
C ALA A 596 19.89 31.83 9.38
N ARG A 597 20.58 32.64 8.58
CA ARG A 597 21.55 33.63 9.04
C ARG A 597 21.28 34.96 8.35
N GLY A 598 21.58 36.05 9.06
CA GLY A 598 21.34 37.42 8.57
C GLY A 598 19.87 37.81 8.64
N LEU A 599 19.40 38.59 7.69
CA LEU A 599 18.06 39.15 7.71
C LEU A 599 17.10 38.27 6.89
N ILE A 600 16.03 37.78 7.51
CA ILE A 600 14.92 37.07 6.87
C ILE A 600 13.61 37.80 7.09
N THR A 601 12.57 37.53 6.31
CA THR A 601 11.26 38.22 6.42
C THR A 601 10.11 37.26 6.10
N ASP A 602 8.97 37.47 6.76
CA ASP A 602 7.67 36.88 6.45
C ASP A 602 6.75 37.86 5.66
N GLY A 603 7.30 39.01 5.26
CA GLY A 603 6.54 40.08 4.58
C GLY A 603 5.90 41.08 5.52
N VAL A 604 5.82 40.82 6.82
CA VAL A 604 5.29 41.69 7.85
C VAL A 604 6.42 42.20 8.76
N TYR A 605 7.32 41.34 9.11
CA TYR A 605 8.50 41.61 9.93
C TYR A 605 9.78 41.17 9.25
N TYR A 606 10.85 41.91 9.53
CA TYR A 606 12.21 41.42 9.37
C TYR A 606 12.68 40.81 10.67
N TYR A 607 13.28 39.63 10.59
CA TYR A 607 13.92 38.92 11.71
C TYR A 607 15.42 38.93 11.49
N ASN A 608 16.15 39.48 12.44
CA ASN A 608 17.61 39.53 12.41
C ASN A 608 18.17 38.28 13.09
N MET A 609 18.77 37.42 12.30
CA MET A 609 19.42 36.20 12.75
C MET A 609 20.93 36.44 12.79
N ASP A 610 21.64 35.92 13.81
CA ASP A 610 23.07 36.07 13.92
C ASP A 610 23.76 35.47 12.66
N THR A 611 24.74 36.19 12.13
CA THR A 611 25.42 35.82 10.89
C THR A 611 26.39 34.63 11.04
N THR A 612 26.74 34.30 12.31
CA THR A 612 27.69 33.22 12.62
C THR A 612 26.97 31.91 12.93
N ASP A 613 26.01 31.92 13.82
CA ASP A 613 25.36 30.73 14.33
C ASP A 613 23.82 30.71 14.14
N GLY A 614 23.25 31.78 13.60
CA GLY A 614 21.84 31.85 13.21
C GLY A 614 20.84 32.04 14.35
N HIS A 615 21.27 32.35 15.58
CA HIS A 615 20.29 32.64 16.64
C HIS A 615 19.60 33.97 16.45
N TYR A 616 18.35 34.07 16.89
CA TYR A 616 17.51 35.26 16.77
C TYR A 616 18.02 36.43 17.66
N LEU A 617 18.22 37.58 17.06
CA LEU A 617 18.69 38.80 17.72
C LEU A 617 17.58 39.85 17.92
N GLY A 618 16.47 39.75 17.20
CA GLY A 618 15.36 40.70 17.28
C GLY A 618 14.63 40.87 15.95
N SER A 619 13.47 41.57 15.98
CA SER A 619 12.67 41.83 14.76
C SER A 619 12.18 43.29 14.71
N PHE A 620 11.88 43.74 13.48
CA PHE A 620 11.30 45.04 13.22
C PHE A 620 10.36 44.99 12.01
N PRO A 621 9.32 45.86 11.95
CA PRO A 621 8.35 45.81 10.86
C PRO A 621 8.98 46.08 9.49
N VAL A 622 8.41 45.48 8.45
CA VAL A 622 8.66 45.85 7.05
C VAL A 622 7.94 47.16 6.81
N ASN A 623 8.68 48.24 6.52
CA ASN A 623 8.11 49.58 6.26
C ASN A 623 7.39 49.65 4.91
#